data_fd373f780e13ce633a845b60b523937e
#
_entry.id   fd373f780e13ce633a845b60b523937e
#
_cell.length_a   1.000
_cell.length_b   1.000
_cell.length_c   1.000
_cell.angle_alpha   90.00
_cell.angle_beta   90.00
_cell.angle_gamma   90.00
#
_symmetry.space_group_name_H-M   'P 1'
#
loop_
_entity.id
_entity.type
_entity.pdbx_description
1 polymer ?
#
loop_
_entity_poly.entity_id
_entity_poly.type
_entity_poly.pdbx_seq_one_letter_code
_entity_poly.pdbx_strand_id
1 'polypeptide(L)'
;MKLKLLPWAVVLFAVIGMSFLEKQHKPNLFIIGDSTVKNGQGNGSNGQWGWGSFIGEYFKSDKINVKNRALGGTSTRTFYNNPKLWQKVLDSIQPGDFVLIQFGHNDSSPIVDTLRARGTIKGNGDDYQEVYNPLLKQHEVVYSYGFYLRRFVKNIQDKGAVAIICSPIPRNAWDGNQVRKSDYAIWAKEAAEQANTFFIPLQDLVIAQYETLGKKKVETEFFDPKDATHTIKAGAMLNAKLVAEQLKAQTKIGLKKFM
;
A
#
# COMPACT_ATOMS: atom_id res chain seq x y z
N MET A 1 47.05 -50.40 43.15
CA MET A 1 46.34 -49.11 43.14
C MET A 1 45.64 -48.92 41.82
N LYS A 2 44.30 -49.18 41.74
CA LYS A 2 43.56 -49.14 40.51
C LYS A 2 42.80 -47.79 40.47
N LEU A 3 43.21 -46.93 39.54
CA LEU A 3 42.55 -45.65 39.30
C LEU A 3 41.19 -45.89 38.59
N LYS A 4 40.09 -45.50 39.22
CA LYS A 4 38.75 -45.53 38.60
C LYS A 4 38.57 -44.25 37.76
N LEU A 5 38.55 -44.38 36.43
CA LEU A 5 38.11 -43.33 35.51
C LEU A 5 36.59 -43.21 35.60
N LEU A 6 36.12 -42.08 36.05
CA LEU A 6 34.69 -41.69 36.08
C LEU A 6 34.27 -41.26 34.69
N PRO A 7 33.08 -41.65 34.20
CA PRO A 7 32.66 -41.31 32.82
C PRO A 7 32.05 -39.91 32.79
N TRP A 8 32.82 -38.95 32.32
CA TRP A 8 32.34 -37.55 32.01
C TRP A 8 31.67 -37.42 30.67
N ALA A 9 31.23 -38.51 30.05
CA ALA A 9 30.71 -38.55 28.67
C ALA A 9 29.18 -38.47 28.54
N VAL A 10 28.40 -38.30 29.63
CA VAL A 10 26.92 -38.36 29.53
C VAL A 10 26.23 -37.00 29.71
N VAL A 11 26.93 -35.92 30.06
CA VAL A 11 26.31 -34.61 30.30
C VAL A 11 26.25 -33.71 29.03
N LEU A 12 26.90 -34.09 27.94
CA LEU A 12 27.02 -33.20 26.72
C LEU A 12 25.92 -33.38 25.68
N PHE A 13 24.93 -34.24 25.86
CA PHE A 13 23.89 -34.52 24.83
C PHE A 13 22.46 -34.04 25.16
N ALA A 14 22.27 -33.35 26.29
CA ALA A 14 20.93 -32.88 26.70
C ALA A 14 20.62 -31.41 26.31
N VAL A 15 21.52 -30.68 25.65
CA VAL A 15 21.34 -29.24 25.33
C VAL A 15 20.96 -28.95 23.89
N ILE A 16 20.91 -29.94 23.01
CA ILE A 16 20.61 -29.74 21.55
C ILE A 16 19.17 -30.11 21.19
N GLY A 17 18.23 -30.15 22.11
CA GLY A 17 16.86 -30.56 21.86
C GLY A 17 15.77 -29.50 22.10
N MET A 18 16.10 -28.27 22.47
CA MET A 18 15.11 -27.19 22.53
C MET A 18 15.14 -26.40 21.21
N SER A 19 14.79 -27.05 20.11
CA SER A 19 14.23 -26.33 18.97
C SER A 19 12.95 -25.67 19.48
N PHE A 20 13.01 -24.40 19.81
CA PHE A 20 11.80 -23.60 19.94
C PHE A 20 11.02 -23.80 18.66
N LEU A 21 9.92 -24.52 18.71
CA LEU A 21 8.84 -24.42 17.73
C LEU A 21 8.31 -23.00 17.87
N GLU A 22 9.04 -22.05 17.27
CA GLU A 22 8.56 -20.70 17.10
C GLU A 22 7.25 -20.84 16.38
N LYS A 23 6.15 -20.58 17.08
CA LYS A 23 4.80 -20.65 16.49
C LYS A 23 4.82 -19.75 15.28
N GLN A 24 4.88 -20.36 14.11
CA GLN A 24 5.12 -19.64 12.85
C GLN A 24 4.05 -18.54 12.76
N HIS A 25 4.51 -17.28 12.87
CA HIS A 25 3.62 -16.13 12.83
C HIS A 25 2.83 -16.16 11.54
N LYS A 26 1.50 -16.12 11.64
CA LYS A 26 0.63 -15.98 10.48
C LYS A 26 0.81 -14.55 9.96
N PRO A 27 1.41 -14.37 8.76
CA PRO A 27 1.76 -13.05 8.29
C PRO A 27 0.52 -12.19 8.04
N ASN A 28 0.73 -10.88 8.08
CA ASN A 28 -0.28 -9.91 7.71
C ASN A 28 0.07 -9.30 6.34
N LEU A 29 -0.94 -9.02 5.54
CA LEU A 29 -0.89 -8.13 4.39
C LEU A 29 -1.63 -6.85 4.77
N PHE A 30 -0.89 -5.81 5.14
CA PHE A 30 -1.44 -4.48 5.34
C PHE A 30 -1.62 -3.78 4.00
N ILE A 31 -2.67 -2.98 3.89
CA ILE A 31 -2.90 -2.13 2.73
C ILE A 31 -3.09 -0.72 3.25
N ILE A 32 -2.28 0.22 2.79
CA ILE A 32 -2.38 1.64 3.10
C ILE A 32 -2.66 2.44 1.83
N GLY A 33 -3.42 3.52 1.96
CA GLY A 33 -3.83 4.31 0.81
C GLY A 33 -4.95 5.28 1.14
N ASP A 34 -5.51 5.82 0.08
CA ASP A 34 -6.59 6.80 0.12
C ASP A 34 -8.00 6.20 -0.11
N SER A 35 -8.96 7.03 -0.55
CA SER A 35 -10.34 6.61 -0.83
C SER A 35 -10.50 5.66 -2.01
N THR A 36 -9.51 5.57 -2.91
CA THR A 36 -9.55 4.61 -4.03
C THR A 36 -9.13 3.20 -3.59
N VAL A 37 -8.60 3.08 -2.38
CA VAL A 37 -8.21 1.82 -1.73
C VAL A 37 -9.21 1.41 -0.64
N LYS A 38 -9.91 2.36 -0.02
CA LYS A 38 -10.89 2.14 1.05
C LYS A 38 -12.30 2.47 0.59
N ASN A 39 -13.26 1.60 0.91
CA ASN A 39 -14.67 1.90 0.67
C ASN A 39 -15.10 3.16 1.44
N GLY A 40 -15.83 4.02 0.76
CA GLY A 40 -16.45 5.17 1.39
C GLY A 40 -17.35 4.74 2.55
N GLN A 41 -17.31 5.46 3.65
CA GLN A 41 -18.00 5.12 4.91
C GLN A 41 -17.73 3.69 5.43
N GLY A 42 -16.65 3.04 4.94
CA GLY A 42 -16.24 1.69 5.32
C GLY A 42 -16.99 0.56 4.61
N ASN A 43 -18.20 0.79 4.12
CA ASN A 43 -19.07 -0.21 3.50
C ASN A 43 -19.54 0.13 2.08
N GLY A 44 -19.11 1.27 1.51
CA GLY A 44 -19.50 1.71 0.17
C GLY A 44 -20.91 2.32 0.09
N SER A 45 -21.55 2.64 1.21
CA SER A 45 -22.93 3.18 1.24
C SER A 45 -23.08 4.54 0.55
N ASN A 46 -21.99 5.28 0.36
CA ASN A 46 -21.95 6.52 -0.41
C ASN A 46 -21.63 6.31 -1.91
N GLY A 47 -21.67 5.07 -2.41
CA GLY A 47 -21.36 4.73 -3.80
C GLY A 47 -19.87 4.61 -4.13
N GLN A 48 -18.98 4.96 -3.22
CA GLN A 48 -17.52 4.91 -3.43
C GLN A 48 -16.93 3.61 -2.93
N TRP A 49 -16.22 2.90 -3.80
CA TRP A 49 -15.61 1.61 -3.49
C TRP A 49 -14.12 1.61 -3.79
N GLY A 50 -13.33 1.13 -2.83
CA GLY A 50 -11.88 1.02 -2.94
C GLY A 50 -11.43 -0.44 -3.13
N TRP A 51 -10.51 -0.69 -4.04
CA TRP A 51 -10.04 -2.01 -4.42
C TRP A 51 -9.43 -2.81 -3.24
N GLY A 52 -8.80 -2.14 -2.29
CA GLY A 52 -8.20 -2.78 -1.12
C GLY A 52 -9.21 -3.45 -0.20
N SER A 53 -10.51 -3.20 -0.39
CA SER A 53 -11.57 -3.87 0.35
C SER A 53 -11.96 -5.22 -0.23
N PHE A 54 -11.54 -5.51 -1.48
CA PHE A 54 -11.81 -6.78 -2.17
C PHE A 54 -10.58 -7.68 -2.30
N ILE A 55 -9.37 -7.16 -2.11
CA ILE A 55 -8.14 -7.92 -2.33
C ILE A 55 -8.04 -9.17 -1.45
N GLY A 56 -8.68 -9.16 -0.28
CA GLY A 56 -8.73 -10.29 0.63
C GLY A 56 -9.37 -11.55 0.06
N GLU A 57 -10.25 -11.40 -0.95
CA GLU A 57 -10.93 -12.52 -1.62
C GLU A 57 -9.95 -13.41 -2.42
N TYR A 58 -8.77 -12.89 -2.74
CA TYR A 58 -7.72 -13.60 -3.47
C TYR A 58 -6.72 -14.33 -2.57
N PHE A 59 -6.91 -14.30 -1.25
CA PHE A 59 -5.99 -14.89 -0.28
C PHE A 59 -6.66 -15.95 0.60
N LYS A 60 -5.91 -16.96 0.97
CA LYS A 60 -6.33 -18.00 1.92
C LYS A 60 -6.35 -17.44 3.33
N SER A 61 -7.54 -17.18 3.85
CA SER A 61 -7.74 -16.53 5.15
C SER A 61 -7.20 -17.34 6.35
N ASP A 62 -6.95 -18.64 6.19
CA ASP A 62 -6.26 -19.49 7.16
C ASP A 62 -4.74 -19.28 7.18
N LYS A 63 -4.14 -18.75 6.08
CA LYS A 63 -2.68 -18.62 5.91
C LYS A 63 -2.15 -17.21 6.05
N ILE A 64 -2.95 -16.19 5.78
CA ILE A 64 -2.56 -14.77 5.86
C ILE A 64 -3.72 -13.91 6.34
N ASN A 65 -3.43 -12.86 7.11
CA ASN A 65 -4.43 -11.88 7.51
C ASN A 65 -4.35 -10.66 6.58
N VAL A 66 -5.43 -10.34 5.85
CA VAL A 66 -5.49 -9.12 5.02
C VAL A 66 -6.14 -7.99 5.82
N LYS A 67 -5.43 -6.87 5.95
CA LYS A 67 -5.81 -5.73 6.81
C LYS A 67 -5.80 -4.43 6.02
N ASN A 68 -6.95 -3.99 5.50
CA ASN A 68 -7.06 -2.70 4.84
C ASN A 68 -7.07 -1.57 5.90
N ARG A 69 -5.98 -0.81 5.96
CA ARG A 69 -5.73 0.35 6.84
C ARG A 69 -5.80 1.68 6.11
N ALA A 70 -6.16 1.67 4.83
CA ALA A 70 -6.35 2.89 4.05
C ALA A 70 -7.44 3.77 4.65
N LEU A 71 -7.31 5.08 4.45
CA LEU A 71 -8.28 6.07 4.90
C LEU A 71 -8.59 7.06 3.77
N GLY A 72 -9.86 7.21 3.46
CA GLY A 72 -10.34 8.16 2.45
C GLY A 72 -9.90 9.60 2.76
N GLY A 73 -9.52 10.33 1.71
CA GLY A 73 -9.12 11.73 1.82
C GLY A 73 -7.67 11.97 2.23
N THR A 74 -6.89 10.95 2.59
CA THR A 74 -5.48 11.09 2.95
C THR A 74 -4.57 11.12 1.71
N SER A 75 -3.47 11.84 1.82
CA SER A 75 -2.31 11.80 0.93
C SER A 75 -1.17 11.03 1.59
N THR A 76 -0.05 10.82 0.87
CA THR A 76 1.17 10.27 1.48
C THR A 76 1.57 11.06 2.72
N ARG A 77 1.62 12.40 2.63
CA ARG A 77 1.96 13.32 3.74
C ARG A 77 1.01 13.15 4.93
N THR A 78 -0.29 13.29 4.70
CA THR A 78 -1.26 13.31 5.80
C THR A 78 -1.45 11.94 6.45
N PHE A 79 -1.23 10.86 5.71
CA PHE A 79 -1.21 9.52 6.28
C PHE A 79 0.07 9.27 7.08
N TYR A 80 1.24 9.67 6.53
CA TYR A 80 2.54 9.47 7.18
C TYR A 80 2.67 10.27 8.48
N ASN A 81 2.30 11.56 8.45
CA ASN A 81 2.47 12.46 9.58
C ASN A 81 1.41 12.28 10.69
N ASN A 82 0.36 11.52 10.44
CA ASN A 82 -0.67 11.27 11.46
C ASN A 82 -0.32 10.03 12.29
N PRO A 83 0.02 10.19 13.57
CA PRO A 83 0.44 9.07 14.42
C PRO A 83 -0.69 8.05 14.65
N LYS A 84 -1.94 8.45 14.53
CA LYS A 84 -3.11 7.54 14.63
C LYS A 84 -3.28 6.67 13.37
N LEU A 85 -2.60 7.00 12.28
CA LEU A 85 -2.63 6.26 11.02
C LEU A 85 -1.34 5.48 10.82
N TRP A 86 -0.27 6.13 10.36
CA TRP A 86 0.96 5.42 10.00
C TRP A 86 1.65 4.77 11.19
N GLN A 87 1.86 5.49 12.27
CA GLN A 87 2.54 4.92 13.43
C GLN A 87 1.81 3.69 13.98
N LYS A 88 0.48 3.73 14.03
CA LYS A 88 -0.33 2.59 14.46
C LYS A 88 -0.17 1.36 13.55
N VAL A 89 -0.02 1.56 12.24
CA VAL A 89 0.27 0.47 11.29
C VAL A 89 1.68 -0.05 11.53
N LEU A 90 2.67 0.85 11.62
CA LEU A 90 4.08 0.53 11.79
C LEU A 90 4.35 -0.27 13.08
N ASP A 91 3.67 0.07 14.18
CA ASP A 91 3.76 -0.66 15.45
C ASP A 91 3.19 -2.08 15.37
N SER A 92 2.30 -2.31 14.39
CA SER A 92 1.66 -3.62 14.18
C SER A 92 2.41 -4.52 13.20
N ILE A 93 3.41 -3.97 12.48
CA ILE A 93 4.20 -4.72 11.49
C ILE A 93 5.23 -5.59 12.21
N GLN A 94 5.32 -6.85 11.77
CA GLN A 94 6.30 -7.83 12.24
C GLN A 94 7.15 -8.35 11.08
N PRO A 95 8.33 -8.92 11.34
CA PRO A 95 9.14 -9.56 10.32
C PRO A 95 8.33 -10.60 9.54
N GLY A 96 8.45 -10.58 8.21
CA GLY A 96 7.70 -11.47 7.32
C GLY A 96 6.30 -10.99 6.93
N ASP A 97 5.84 -9.84 7.45
CA ASP A 97 4.62 -9.18 6.98
C ASP A 97 4.82 -8.49 5.62
N PHE A 98 3.72 -8.06 5.01
CA PHE A 98 3.68 -7.38 3.72
C PHE A 98 2.87 -6.09 3.84
N VAL A 99 3.27 -5.06 3.09
CA VAL A 99 2.52 -3.78 3.03
C VAL A 99 2.37 -3.34 1.58
N LEU A 100 1.13 -3.25 1.11
CA LEU A 100 0.74 -2.61 -0.16
C LEU A 100 0.49 -1.13 0.07
N ILE A 101 1.06 -0.28 -0.77
CA ILE A 101 1.02 1.18 -0.64
C ILE A 101 0.44 1.76 -1.93
N GLN A 102 -0.68 2.51 -1.85
CA GLN A 102 -1.19 3.28 -2.98
C GLN A 102 -1.74 4.62 -2.54
N PHE A 103 -1.12 5.69 -3.01
CA PHE A 103 -1.55 7.09 -2.86
C PHE A 103 -1.36 7.84 -4.19
N GLY A 104 -1.76 9.11 -4.24
CA GLY A 104 -1.52 10.02 -5.36
C GLY A 104 -2.69 10.95 -5.66
N HIS A 105 -3.94 10.49 -5.46
CA HIS A 105 -5.12 11.29 -5.81
C HIS A 105 -5.25 12.57 -4.98
N ASN A 106 -4.84 12.54 -3.73
CA ASN A 106 -4.91 13.67 -2.81
C ASN A 106 -3.61 14.45 -2.70
N ASP A 107 -2.51 13.87 -3.11
CA ASP A 107 -1.19 14.50 -3.13
C ASP A 107 -1.11 15.68 -4.11
N SER A 108 -1.96 15.68 -5.15
CA SER A 108 -2.11 16.79 -6.10
C SER A 108 -2.90 18.00 -5.55
N SER A 109 -3.43 17.91 -4.35
CA SER A 109 -4.15 19.01 -3.69
C SER A 109 -3.21 20.15 -3.30
N PRO A 110 -3.72 21.35 -2.94
CA PRO A 110 -2.88 22.41 -2.36
C PRO A 110 -2.13 21.93 -1.11
N ILE A 111 -0.89 22.39 -0.97
CA ILE A 111 -0.05 22.10 0.20
C ILE A 111 -0.57 22.84 1.42
N VAL A 112 -0.95 24.13 1.23
CA VAL A 112 -1.59 24.95 2.25
C VAL A 112 -3.03 25.23 1.81
N ASP A 113 -3.98 24.90 2.68
CA ASP A 113 -5.41 25.04 2.41
C ASP A 113 -6.15 25.09 3.74
N THR A 114 -7.21 25.87 3.81
CA THR A 114 -8.06 26.01 5.00
C THR A 114 -9.06 24.86 5.17
N LEU A 115 -9.24 24.03 4.14
CA LEU A 115 -10.20 22.91 4.16
C LEU A 115 -9.52 21.56 4.33
N ARG A 116 -8.38 21.32 3.68
CA ARG A 116 -7.77 19.99 3.63
C ARG A 116 -6.25 19.96 3.79
N ALA A 117 -5.49 20.97 3.33
CA ALA A 117 -4.02 21.12 3.46
C ALA A 117 -3.24 19.80 3.33
N ARG A 118 -3.50 19.02 2.28
CA ARG A 118 -3.04 17.63 2.15
C ARG A 118 -2.08 17.38 1.00
N GLY A 119 -1.80 18.38 0.18
CA GLY A 119 -0.89 18.28 -0.95
C GLY A 119 0.55 18.00 -0.55
N THR A 120 1.32 17.46 -1.48
CA THR A 120 2.76 17.26 -1.40
C THR A 120 3.46 18.09 -2.48
N ILE A 121 4.76 18.26 -2.39
CA ILE A 121 5.56 18.73 -3.52
C ILE A 121 5.49 17.66 -4.61
N LYS A 122 5.31 18.07 -5.86
CA LYS A 122 5.30 17.18 -7.02
C LYS A 122 6.69 16.60 -7.24
N GLY A 123 6.74 15.35 -7.70
CA GLY A 123 8.00 14.70 -8.05
C GLY A 123 8.46 13.69 -7.03
N ASN A 124 9.71 13.25 -7.23
CA ASN A 124 10.33 12.16 -6.50
C ASN A 124 11.69 12.54 -5.89
N GLY A 125 12.02 13.83 -5.82
CA GLY A 125 13.22 14.36 -5.16
C GLY A 125 13.08 14.42 -3.63
N ASP A 126 14.10 14.97 -3.00
CA ASP A 126 14.11 15.25 -1.56
C ASP A 126 13.73 16.71 -1.25
N ASP A 127 13.10 17.36 -2.23
CA ASP A 127 12.62 18.74 -2.09
C ASP A 127 11.66 18.87 -0.93
N TYR A 128 11.81 19.98 -0.19
CA TYR A 128 10.94 20.31 0.92
C TYR A 128 10.62 21.79 0.97
N GLN A 129 9.55 22.13 1.66
CA GLN A 129 9.21 23.51 2.01
C GLN A 129 8.63 23.56 3.43
N GLU A 130 8.93 24.64 4.13
CA GLU A 130 8.32 24.94 5.42
C GLU A 130 7.06 25.74 5.21
N VAL A 131 5.96 25.31 5.82
CA VAL A 131 4.66 25.96 5.70
C VAL A 131 3.98 26.05 7.06
N TYR A 132 3.13 27.06 7.22
CA TYR A 132 2.17 27.07 8.33
C TYR A 132 0.90 26.34 7.88
N ASN A 133 0.54 25.26 8.59
CA ASN A 133 -0.69 24.53 8.33
C ASN A 133 -1.85 25.12 9.15
N PRO A 134 -2.83 25.77 8.52
CA PRO A 134 -3.90 26.47 9.24
C PRO A 134 -4.88 25.49 9.93
N LEU A 135 -4.97 24.24 9.48
CA LEU A 135 -5.83 23.22 10.08
C LEU A 135 -5.22 22.64 11.35
N LEU A 136 -3.91 22.41 11.35
CA LEU A 136 -3.17 21.91 12.51
C LEU A 136 -2.69 23.02 13.42
N LYS A 137 -2.76 24.30 12.96
CA LYS A 137 -2.29 25.51 13.66
C LYS A 137 -0.82 25.41 14.07
N GLN A 138 0.02 24.85 13.19
CA GLN A 138 1.44 24.65 13.44
C GLN A 138 2.27 24.77 12.16
N HIS A 139 3.56 25.03 12.31
CA HIS A 139 4.54 24.90 11.23
C HIS A 139 4.83 23.42 10.97
N GLU A 140 4.98 23.05 9.71
CA GLU A 140 5.40 21.73 9.29
C GLU A 140 6.29 21.78 8.06
N VAL A 141 7.11 20.75 7.89
CA VAL A 141 7.92 20.54 6.69
C VAL A 141 7.18 19.59 5.77
N VAL A 142 6.97 20.03 4.53
CA VAL A 142 6.30 19.25 3.49
C VAL A 142 7.31 18.82 2.45
N TYR A 143 7.39 17.55 2.21
CA TYR A 143 8.29 16.93 1.23
C TYR A 143 7.57 16.55 -0.05
N SER A 144 8.34 16.02 -1.02
CA SER A 144 7.81 15.50 -2.26
C SER A 144 6.99 14.21 -2.03
N TYR A 145 6.13 13.90 -2.99
CA TYR A 145 5.36 12.65 -3.00
C TYR A 145 6.27 11.42 -2.90
N GLY A 146 7.32 11.36 -3.71
CA GLY A 146 8.23 10.23 -3.71
C GLY A 146 9.05 10.11 -2.43
N PHE A 147 9.40 11.23 -1.79
CA PHE A 147 10.04 11.21 -0.49
C PHE A 147 9.22 10.44 0.55
N TYR A 148 7.92 10.74 0.67
CA TYR A 148 7.05 10.02 1.60
C TYR A 148 6.93 8.54 1.26
N LEU A 149 6.84 8.18 -0.02
CA LEU A 149 6.83 6.77 -0.44
C LEU A 149 8.10 6.04 0.00
N ARG A 150 9.28 6.63 -0.23
CA ARG A 150 10.55 6.03 0.22
C ARG A 150 10.63 5.91 1.75
N ARG A 151 10.08 6.86 2.49
CA ARG A 151 10.00 6.80 3.96
C ARG A 151 9.12 5.66 4.44
N PHE A 152 7.95 5.43 3.82
CA PHE A 152 7.14 4.25 4.10
C PHE A 152 7.93 2.96 3.86
N VAL A 153 8.56 2.84 2.68
CA VAL A 153 9.34 1.65 2.33
C VAL A 153 10.46 1.39 3.34
N LYS A 154 11.24 2.42 3.65
CA LYS A 154 12.33 2.29 4.64
C LYS A 154 11.81 1.80 6.00
N ASN A 155 10.76 2.40 6.52
CA ASN A 155 10.20 2.00 7.82
C ASN A 155 9.69 0.55 7.81
N ILE A 156 9.11 0.09 6.69
CA ILE A 156 8.63 -1.30 6.51
C ILE A 156 9.82 -2.26 6.46
N GLN A 157 10.85 -1.94 5.68
CA GLN A 157 12.05 -2.76 5.56
C GLN A 157 12.81 -2.84 6.89
N ASP A 158 12.90 -1.75 7.65
CA ASP A 158 13.50 -1.72 9.00
C ASP A 158 12.77 -2.66 9.99
N LYS A 159 11.50 -2.97 9.73
CA LYS A 159 10.72 -3.97 10.48
C LYS A 159 10.89 -5.40 9.98
N GLY A 160 11.71 -5.64 8.96
CA GLY A 160 11.87 -6.96 8.34
C GLY A 160 10.65 -7.39 7.52
N ALA A 161 9.83 -6.46 7.06
CA ALA A 161 8.65 -6.69 6.24
C ALA A 161 8.89 -6.29 4.78
N VAL A 162 8.03 -6.76 3.88
CA VAL A 162 8.11 -6.49 2.44
C VAL A 162 7.18 -5.33 2.07
N ALA A 163 7.75 -4.27 1.51
CA ALA A 163 6.99 -3.16 0.94
C ALA A 163 6.70 -3.40 -0.55
N ILE A 164 5.51 -2.98 -1.01
CA ILE A 164 5.09 -3.06 -2.41
C ILE A 164 4.37 -1.77 -2.74
N ILE A 165 4.88 -0.99 -3.68
CA ILE A 165 4.23 0.24 -4.14
C ILE A 165 3.35 -0.08 -5.34
N CYS A 166 2.10 0.37 -5.30
CA CYS A 166 1.20 0.40 -6.46
C CYS A 166 1.09 1.83 -6.96
N SER A 167 1.16 2.04 -8.27
CA SER A 167 0.77 3.34 -8.83
C SER A 167 -0.72 3.61 -8.56
N PRO A 168 -1.14 4.90 -8.43
CA PRO A 168 -2.56 5.23 -8.29
C PRO A 168 -3.36 4.71 -9.49
N ILE A 169 -4.62 4.32 -9.28
CA ILE A 169 -5.53 4.00 -10.39
C ILE A 169 -5.79 5.26 -11.23
N PRO A 170 -6.13 5.12 -12.52
CA PRO A 170 -6.54 6.28 -13.34
C PRO A 170 -7.89 6.82 -12.88
N ARG A 171 -8.12 8.11 -13.15
CA ARG A 171 -9.46 8.71 -13.09
C ARG A 171 -10.23 8.34 -14.36
N ASN A 172 -11.54 8.43 -14.32
CA ASN A 172 -12.38 8.42 -15.52
C ASN A 172 -12.23 9.74 -16.27
N ALA A 173 -11.09 9.92 -16.90
CA ALA A 173 -10.73 11.12 -17.66
C ALA A 173 -10.10 10.71 -18.99
N TRP A 174 -10.71 11.16 -20.09
CA TRP A 174 -10.38 10.71 -21.43
C TRP A 174 -9.93 11.88 -22.32
N ASP A 175 -9.01 11.53 -23.22
CA ASP A 175 -8.64 12.35 -24.36
C ASP A 175 -8.92 11.53 -25.64
N GLY A 176 -10.04 11.82 -26.30
CA GLY A 176 -10.57 10.92 -27.33
C GLY A 176 -10.88 9.53 -26.74
N ASN A 177 -10.20 8.51 -27.26
CA ASN A 177 -10.31 7.11 -26.81
C ASN A 177 -9.19 6.70 -25.83
N GLN A 178 -8.31 7.61 -25.45
CA GLN A 178 -7.21 7.34 -24.53
C GLN A 178 -7.53 7.83 -23.12
N VAL A 179 -7.24 7.03 -22.13
CA VAL A 179 -7.36 7.41 -20.72
C VAL A 179 -6.17 8.27 -20.31
N ARG A 180 -6.43 9.41 -19.67
CA ARG A 180 -5.37 10.31 -19.20
C ARG A 180 -4.53 9.67 -18.11
N LYS A 181 -3.22 9.72 -18.29
CA LYS A 181 -2.24 9.27 -17.29
C LYS A 181 -1.96 10.35 -16.25
N SER A 182 -1.53 9.90 -15.08
CA SER A 182 -1.08 10.76 -13.99
C SER A 182 0.42 10.61 -13.77
N ASP A 183 1.15 11.72 -13.64
CA ASP A 183 2.59 11.73 -13.33
C ASP A 183 2.90 11.05 -11.99
N TYR A 184 1.93 11.01 -11.07
CA TYR A 184 2.07 10.29 -9.80
C TYR A 184 2.34 8.79 -9.98
N ALA A 185 1.97 8.20 -11.11
CA ALA A 185 2.33 6.82 -11.42
C ALA A 185 3.81 6.68 -11.80
N ILE A 186 4.36 7.67 -12.52
CA ILE A 186 5.79 7.72 -12.86
C ILE A 186 6.61 7.88 -11.57
N TRP A 187 6.26 8.84 -10.74
CA TRP A 187 6.96 9.11 -9.48
C TRP A 187 6.84 7.94 -8.48
N ALA A 188 5.71 7.21 -8.48
CA ALA A 188 5.56 6.00 -7.67
C ALA A 188 6.52 4.88 -8.12
N LYS A 189 6.71 4.71 -9.44
CA LYS A 189 7.67 3.77 -10.00
C LYS A 189 9.11 4.15 -9.63
N GLU A 190 9.48 5.39 -9.86
CA GLU A 190 10.82 5.92 -9.53
C GLU A 190 11.11 5.79 -8.03
N ALA A 191 10.14 6.09 -7.17
CA ALA A 191 10.28 5.90 -5.72
C ALA A 191 10.50 4.44 -5.32
N ALA A 192 9.83 3.50 -6.00
CA ALA A 192 10.03 2.07 -5.78
C ALA A 192 11.43 1.62 -6.21
N GLU A 193 11.91 2.10 -7.36
CA GLU A 193 13.26 1.83 -7.87
C GLU A 193 14.33 2.38 -6.92
N GLN A 194 14.21 3.63 -6.49
CA GLN A 194 15.14 4.27 -5.55
C GLN A 194 15.16 3.59 -4.17
N ALA A 195 14.02 3.11 -3.70
CA ALA A 195 13.92 2.42 -2.42
C ALA A 195 14.19 0.90 -2.53
N ASN A 196 14.57 0.40 -3.72
CA ASN A 196 14.80 -1.02 -4.01
C ASN A 196 13.66 -1.91 -3.49
N THR A 197 12.44 -1.62 -3.94
CA THR A 197 11.25 -2.37 -3.54
C THR A 197 10.39 -2.77 -4.75
N PHE A 198 9.36 -3.59 -4.50
CA PHE A 198 8.47 -4.07 -5.55
C PHE A 198 7.50 -2.98 -6.02
N PHE A 199 7.18 -3.02 -7.31
CA PHE A 199 6.26 -2.09 -7.95
C PHE A 199 5.17 -2.82 -8.74
N ILE A 200 3.92 -2.33 -8.62
CA ILE A 200 2.79 -2.76 -9.44
C ILE A 200 2.35 -1.55 -10.29
N PRO A 201 2.44 -1.64 -11.63
CA PRO A 201 2.04 -0.57 -12.55
C PRO A 201 0.50 -0.53 -12.70
N LEU A 202 -0.22 -0.36 -11.59
CA LEU A 202 -1.68 -0.51 -11.55
C LEU A 202 -2.38 0.47 -12.49
N GLN A 203 -1.87 1.72 -12.62
CA GLN A 203 -2.42 2.69 -13.58
C GLN A 203 -2.44 2.13 -15.01
N ASP A 204 -1.29 1.63 -15.48
CA ASP A 204 -1.18 1.15 -16.87
C ASP A 204 -2.04 -0.10 -17.11
N LEU A 205 -2.11 -0.99 -16.11
CA LEU A 205 -2.97 -2.18 -16.18
C LEU A 205 -4.44 -1.82 -16.27
N VAL A 206 -4.91 -0.87 -15.46
CA VAL A 206 -6.30 -0.42 -15.47
C VAL A 206 -6.61 0.34 -16.76
N ILE A 207 -5.70 1.21 -17.25
CA ILE A 207 -5.84 1.92 -18.50
C ILE A 207 -6.01 0.95 -19.66
N ALA A 208 -5.18 -0.08 -19.76
CA ALA A 208 -5.28 -1.10 -20.81
C ALA A 208 -6.66 -1.79 -20.82
N GLN A 209 -7.22 -2.09 -19.65
CA GLN A 209 -8.58 -2.63 -19.53
C GLN A 209 -9.64 -1.62 -19.96
N TYR A 210 -9.53 -0.38 -19.51
CA TYR A 210 -10.52 0.67 -19.83
C TYR A 210 -10.54 0.98 -21.33
N GLU A 211 -9.38 1.12 -21.97
CA GLU A 211 -9.29 1.39 -23.40
C GLU A 211 -9.80 0.22 -24.24
N THR A 212 -9.59 -1.03 -23.80
CA THR A 212 -10.16 -2.22 -24.46
C THR A 212 -11.68 -2.26 -24.35
N LEU A 213 -12.25 -1.87 -23.20
CA LEU A 213 -13.69 -1.88 -22.96
C LEU A 213 -14.41 -0.69 -23.64
N GLY A 214 -13.68 0.39 -23.86
CA GLY A 214 -14.17 1.63 -24.44
C GLY A 214 -14.82 2.57 -23.40
N LYS A 215 -14.71 3.87 -23.70
CA LYS A 215 -15.12 4.98 -22.81
C LYS A 215 -16.54 4.81 -22.27
N LYS A 216 -17.52 4.60 -23.15
CA LYS A 216 -18.95 4.51 -22.77
C LYS A 216 -19.19 3.42 -21.73
N LYS A 217 -18.60 2.23 -21.92
CA LYS A 217 -18.77 1.11 -21.00
C LYS A 217 -18.11 1.39 -19.65
N VAL A 218 -16.92 1.96 -19.64
CA VAL A 218 -16.22 2.34 -18.41
C VAL A 218 -17.00 3.36 -17.60
N GLU A 219 -17.51 4.42 -18.24
CA GLU A 219 -18.31 5.46 -17.60
C GLU A 219 -19.58 4.91 -16.95
N THR A 220 -20.24 3.92 -17.57
CA THR A 220 -21.51 3.39 -17.09
C THR A 220 -21.39 2.25 -16.09
N GLU A 221 -20.33 1.42 -16.19
CA GLU A 221 -20.19 0.21 -15.41
C GLU A 221 -19.20 0.32 -14.24
N PHE A 222 -18.28 1.30 -14.28
CA PHE A 222 -17.22 1.40 -13.27
C PHE A 222 -17.19 2.69 -12.48
N PHE A 223 -17.95 3.70 -12.89
CA PHE A 223 -18.00 5.00 -12.22
C PHE A 223 -19.44 5.49 -12.02
N ASP A 224 -19.63 6.30 -10.98
CA ASP A 224 -20.83 7.12 -10.87
C ASP A 224 -20.71 8.31 -11.86
N PRO A 225 -21.75 8.70 -12.58
CA PRO A 225 -21.69 9.84 -13.50
C PRO A 225 -21.25 11.17 -12.88
N LYS A 226 -21.37 11.30 -11.57
CA LYS A 226 -20.98 12.51 -10.81
C LYS A 226 -19.59 12.41 -10.18
N ASP A 227 -18.90 11.28 -10.31
CA ASP A 227 -17.61 11.04 -9.67
C ASP A 227 -16.62 10.36 -10.62
N ALA A 228 -15.74 11.16 -11.20
CA ALA A 228 -14.70 10.67 -12.09
C ALA A 228 -13.46 10.09 -11.35
N THR A 229 -13.46 10.08 -10.03
CA THR A 229 -12.31 9.65 -9.22
C THR A 229 -12.52 8.29 -8.57
N HIS A 230 -13.69 8.12 -7.96
CA HIS A 230 -13.98 6.90 -7.20
C HIS A 230 -14.76 5.91 -8.05
N THR A 231 -14.28 4.68 -8.05
CA THR A 231 -15.00 3.59 -8.72
C THR A 231 -16.24 3.18 -7.92
N ILE A 232 -17.26 2.69 -8.61
CA ILE A 232 -18.31 1.88 -8.00
C ILE A 232 -17.77 0.46 -7.76
N LYS A 233 -18.56 -0.42 -7.16
CA LYS A 233 -18.14 -1.76 -6.75
C LYS A 233 -17.46 -2.56 -7.87
N ALA A 234 -18.02 -2.56 -9.09
CA ALA A 234 -17.49 -3.30 -10.22
C ALA A 234 -16.08 -2.83 -10.61
N GLY A 235 -15.84 -1.51 -10.66
CA GLY A 235 -14.51 -0.96 -10.94
C GLY A 235 -13.49 -1.27 -9.84
N ALA A 236 -13.90 -1.21 -8.57
CA ALA A 236 -13.03 -1.58 -7.46
C ALA A 236 -12.65 -3.08 -7.47
N MET A 237 -13.58 -3.96 -7.84
CA MET A 237 -13.31 -5.40 -7.99
C MET A 237 -12.37 -5.68 -9.16
N LEU A 238 -12.51 -4.98 -10.30
CA LEU A 238 -11.55 -5.05 -11.41
C LEU A 238 -10.14 -4.67 -10.95
N ASN A 239 -10.01 -3.55 -10.26
CA ASN A 239 -8.71 -3.08 -9.76
C ASN A 239 -8.09 -4.08 -8.77
N ALA A 240 -8.88 -4.65 -7.86
CA ALA A 240 -8.42 -5.69 -6.93
C ALA A 240 -7.91 -6.94 -7.66
N LYS A 241 -8.63 -7.38 -8.71
CA LYS A 241 -8.23 -8.50 -9.57
C LYS A 241 -6.86 -8.25 -10.19
N LEU A 242 -6.67 -7.09 -10.82
CA LEU A 242 -5.40 -6.73 -11.46
C LEU A 242 -4.23 -6.69 -10.47
N VAL A 243 -4.44 -6.16 -9.25
CA VAL A 243 -3.43 -6.21 -8.19
C VAL A 243 -3.11 -7.65 -7.80
N ALA A 244 -4.13 -8.49 -7.59
CA ALA A 244 -3.94 -9.89 -7.22
C ALA A 244 -3.19 -10.69 -8.30
N GLU A 245 -3.49 -10.48 -9.57
CA GLU A 245 -2.77 -11.08 -10.70
C GLU A 245 -1.29 -10.72 -10.71
N GLN A 246 -0.95 -9.44 -10.44
CA GLN A 246 0.43 -9.00 -10.34
C GLN A 246 1.16 -9.59 -9.13
N LEU A 247 0.51 -9.65 -7.96
CA LEU A 247 1.08 -10.29 -6.77
C LEU A 247 1.35 -11.78 -6.98
N LYS A 248 0.49 -12.45 -7.75
CA LYS A 248 0.67 -13.86 -8.13
C LYS A 248 1.80 -14.05 -9.14
N ALA A 249 1.94 -13.13 -10.10
CA ALA A 249 2.96 -13.18 -11.16
C ALA A 249 4.37 -12.86 -10.62
N GLN A 250 4.49 -11.87 -9.73
CA GLN A 250 5.76 -11.46 -9.13
C GLN A 250 6.17 -12.39 -7.99
N THR A 251 6.63 -13.59 -8.31
CA THR A 251 6.91 -14.66 -7.33
C THR A 251 7.95 -14.27 -6.26
N LYS A 252 8.87 -13.34 -6.57
CA LYS A 252 9.88 -12.83 -5.62
C LYS A 252 9.27 -12.09 -4.43
N ILE A 253 8.04 -11.55 -4.54
CA ILE A 253 7.32 -10.94 -3.42
C ILE A 253 7.04 -11.99 -2.32
N GLY A 254 6.82 -13.25 -2.71
CA GLY A 254 6.54 -14.33 -1.77
C GLY A 254 5.07 -14.47 -1.36
N LEU A 255 4.15 -13.63 -1.90
CA LEU A 255 2.71 -13.67 -1.58
C LEU A 255 1.94 -14.81 -2.28
N LYS A 256 2.44 -15.31 -3.43
CA LYS A 256 1.77 -16.37 -4.21
C LYS A 256 1.39 -17.61 -3.38
N LYS A 257 2.20 -17.98 -2.40
CA LYS A 257 1.94 -19.17 -1.55
C LYS A 257 0.72 -19.02 -0.63
N PHE A 258 0.24 -17.80 -0.44
CA PHE A 258 -0.94 -17.49 0.39
C PHE A 258 -2.21 -17.23 -0.43
N MET A 259 -2.14 -17.32 -1.76
CA MET A 259 -3.23 -17.07 -2.71
C MET A 259 -3.91 -18.36 -3.14
#